data_b5bfa5f14d1e35fea09f4d71690452cf
#
_entry.id   b5bfa5f14d1e35fea09f4d71690452cf
#
_cell.length_a   1.000
_cell.length_b   1.000
_cell.length_c   1.000
_cell.angle_alpha   90.00
_cell.angle_beta   90.00
_cell.angle_gamma   90.00
#
_symmetry.space_group_name_H-M   'P 1'
#
loop_
_entity.id
_entity.type
_entity.pdbx_description
1 polymer ?
#
loop_
_entity_poly.entity_id
_entity_poly.type
_entity_poly.pdbx_seq_one_letter_code
_entity_poly.pdbx_strand_id
1 'polypeptide(L)'
;MPLRLVHPVHRATHRIGLYLDALRERGLTQGEAHILALLAHSGPANVAHLHRGLAHKRSTLTSILDRLARRGLITRAVGETDRRTFVVRPTAKGQKLAHRIQRHLSALERAVIQRVSAADIKGFKRVVVTLEQEAHQRCGSKGARAIRSARRQHDKNS
;
A
#
# COMPACT_ATOMS: atom_id res chain seq x y z
N MET A 1 -15.49 21.12 12.90
CA MET A 1 -15.88 19.76 13.33
C MET A 1 -14.68 18.84 13.28
N PRO A 2 -14.42 18.00 14.30
CA PRO A 2 -13.34 17.03 14.25
C PRO A 2 -13.59 16.00 13.14
N LEU A 3 -12.52 15.56 12.45
CA LEU A 3 -12.60 14.55 11.38
C LEU A 3 -12.84 13.16 12.01
N ARG A 4 -14.11 12.77 12.10
CA ARG A 4 -14.56 11.57 12.84
C ARG A 4 -14.03 10.24 12.29
N LEU A 5 -13.71 10.17 11.00
CA LEU A 5 -13.24 8.97 10.32
C LEU A 5 -11.78 9.09 9.89
N VAL A 6 -11.42 10.17 9.18
CA VAL A 6 -10.09 10.35 8.60
C VAL A 6 -9.00 10.41 9.67
N HIS A 7 -9.22 11.16 10.76
CA HIS A 7 -8.22 11.30 11.81
C HIS A 7 -7.92 9.98 12.55
N PRO A 8 -8.93 9.19 13.02
CA PRO A 8 -8.67 7.88 13.63
C PRO A 8 -7.95 6.91 12.68
N VAL A 9 -8.34 6.84 11.41
CA VAL A 9 -7.68 5.97 10.42
C VAL A 9 -6.22 6.38 10.23
N HIS A 10 -5.95 7.68 10.01
CA HIS A 10 -4.59 8.18 9.87
C HIS A 10 -3.73 7.89 11.10
N ARG A 11 -4.25 8.13 12.31
CA ARG A 11 -3.54 7.84 13.56
C ARG A 11 -3.26 6.35 13.74
N ALA A 12 -4.21 5.49 13.43
CA ALA A 12 -4.03 4.03 13.49
C ALA A 12 -2.94 3.58 12.52
N THR A 13 -2.97 4.04 11.27
CA THR A 13 -1.96 3.74 10.25
C THR A 13 -0.56 4.19 10.70
N HIS A 14 -0.44 5.38 11.27
CA HIS A 14 0.83 5.88 11.81
C HIS A 14 1.34 5.01 12.97
N ARG A 15 0.46 4.60 13.91
CA ARG A 15 0.82 3.71 15.03
C ARG A 15 1.24 2.33 14.56
N ILE A 16 0.63 1.78 13.52
CA ILE A 16 1.08 0.52 12.89
C ILE A 16 2.49 0.70 12.30
N GLY A 17 2.77 1.84 11.68
CA GLY A 17 4.11 2.17 11.19
C GLY A 17 5.14 2.17 12.32
N LEU A 18 4.88 2.89 13.42
CA LEU A 18 5.76 2.93 14.59
C LEU A 18 5.96 1.53 15.22
N TYR A 19 4.92 0.70 15.25
CA TYR A 19 5.01 -0.68 15.70
C TYR A 19 5.98 -1.49 14.84
N LEU A 20 5.89 -1.38 13.52
CA LEU A 20 6.81 -2.06 12.60
C LEU A 20 8.25 -1.55 12.74
N ASP A 21 8.44 -0.26 12.94
CA ASP A 21 9.77 0.34 13.18
C ASP A 21 10.40 -0.17 14.50
N ALA A 22 9.58 -0.34 15.56
CA ALA A 22 10.02 -0.87 16.84
C ALA A 22 10.49 -2.33 16.77
N LEU A 23 10.03 -3.10 15.79
CA LEU A 23 10.48 -4.48 15.56
C LEU A 23 11.93 -4.56 15.05
N ARG A 24 12.61 -3.42 14.88
CA ARG A 24 14.01 -3.30 14.41
C ARG A 24 14.33 -4.16 13.18
N GLU A 25 13.37 -4.32 12.27
CA GLU A 25 13.55 -5.09 11.05
C GLU A 25 14.39 -4.30 10.02
N ARG A 26 15.67 -4.02 10.43
CA ARG A 26 16.75 -3.51 9.57
C ARG A 26 16.40 -2.25 8.76
N GLY A 27 15.72 -1.26 9.37
CA GLY A 27 15.41 0.03 8.71
C GLY A 27 14.50 -0.10 7.48
N LEU A 28 13.50 -0.98 7.53
CA LEU A 28 12.44 -1.00 6.56
C LEU A 28 11.47 0.15 6.79
N THR A 29 11.09 0.82 5.73
CA THR A 29 9.95 1.74 5.78
C THR A 29 8.64 0.95 5.85
N GLN A 30 7.56 1.58 6.34
CA GLN A 30 6.22 0.97 6.37
C GLN A 30 5.79 0.44 4.99
N GLY A 31 6.05 1.17 3.91
CA GLY A 31 5.73 0.73 2.55
C GLY A 31 6.53 -0.50 2.11
N GLU A 32 7.82 -0.58 2.46
CA GLU A 32 8.66 -1.76 2.19
C GLU A 32 8.17 -2.99 2.97
N ALA A 33 7.84 -2.81 4.24
CA ALA A 33 7.29 -3.88 5.08
C ALA A 33 5.95 -4.39 4.52
N HIS A 34 5.08 -3.48 4.07
CA HIS A 34 3.76 -3.84 3.50
C HIS A 34 3.90 -4.63 2.19
N ILE A 35 4.81 -4.22 1.29
CA ILE A 35 5.07 -4.96 0.05
C ILE A 35 5.60 -6.37 0.37
N LEU A 36 6.54 -6.50 1.30
CA LEU A 36 7.07 -7.81 1.69
C LEU A 36 5.99 -8.69 2.32
N ALA A 37 5.13 -8.15 3.20
CA ALA A 37 4.01 -8.90 3.78
C ALA A 37 3.01 -9.35 2.71
N LEU A 38 2.70 -8.50 1.73
CA LEU A 38 1.83 -8.86 0.62
C LEU A 38 2.43 -9.99 -0.23
N LEU A 39 3.71 -9.90 -0.57
CA LEU A 39 4.42 -10.94 -1.31
C LEU A 39 4.53 -12.27 -0.53
N ALA A 40 4.61 -12.22 0.80
CA ALA A 40 4.57 -13.42 1.65
C ALA A 40 3.21 -14.11 1.60
N HIS A 41 2.14 -13.33 1.54
CA HIS A 41 0.77 -13.85 1.53
C HIS A 41 0.33 -14.34 0.15
N SER A 42 0.61 -13.55 -0.90
CA SER A 42 0.08 -13.77 -2.26
C SER A 42 1.09 -14.41 -3.22
N GLY A 43 2.35 -14.59 -2.79
CA GLY A 43 3.43 -15.05 -3.67
C GLY A 43 3.91 -13.97 -4.64
N PRO A 44 4.59 -14.39 -5.73
CA PRO A 44 5.04 -13.48 -6.77
C PRO A 44 3.90 -12.66 -7.36
N ALA A 45 4.13 -11.37 -7.55
CA ALA A 45 3.08 -10.45 -8.03
C ALA A 45 3.63 -9.54 -9.14
N ASN A 46 2.80 -9.22 -10.13
CA ASN A 46 3.15 -8.19 -11.09
C ASN A 46 3.02 -6.79 -10.48
N VAL A 47 3.75 -5.82 -11.03
CA VAL A 47 3.77 -4.44 -10.52
C VAL A 47 2.39 -3.80 -10.55
N ALA A 48 1.54 -4.14 -11.53
CA ALA A 48 0.17 -3.63 -11.60
C ALA A 48 -0.71 -4.16 -10.44
N HIS A 49 -0.53 -5.41 -10.04
CA HIS A 49 -1.20 -6.00 -8.87
C HIS A 49 -0.77 -5.30 -7.57
N LEU A 50 0.54 -5.10 -7.38
CA LEU A 50 1.07 -4.35 -6.24
C LEU A 50 0.55 -2.92 -6.19
N HIS A 51 0.47 -2.26 -7.35
CA HIS A 51 -0.06 -0.90 -7.44
C HIS A 51 -1.53 -0.82 -7.02
N ARG A 52 -2.37 -1.77 -7.44
CA ARG A 52 -3.78 -1.81 -7.03
C ARG A 52 -3.94 -2.12 -5.54
N GLY A 53 -3.17 -3.09 -5.04
CA GLY A 53 -3.29 -3.54 -3.65
C GLY A 53 -2.78 -2.54 -2.60
N LEU A 54 -1.92 -1.60 -2.99
CA LEU A 54 -1.26 -0.68 -2.05
C LEU A 54 -1.69 0.78 -2.20
N ALA A 55 -2.50 1.10 -3.21
CA ALA A 55 -2.96 2.47 -3.52
C ALA A 55 -1.83 3.53 -3.59
N HIS A 56 -0.58 3.09 -3.85
CA HIS A 56 0.57 3.99 -3.99
C HIS A 56 0.62 4.64 -5.37
N LYS A 57 1.16 5.86 -5.45
CA LYS A 57 1.54 6.44 -6.74
C LYS A 57 2.61 5.55 -7.41
N ARG A 58 2.60 5.47 -8.74
CA ARG A 58 3.55 4.63 -9.49
C ARG A 58 5.02 4.95 -9.17
N SER A 59 5.37 6.24 -9.07
CA SER A 59 6.72 6.67 -8.69
C SER A 59 7.14 6.20 -7.31
N THR A 60 6.23 6.27 -6.33
CA THR A 60 6.47 5.79 -4.96
C THR A 60 6.69 4.28 -4.95
N LEU A 61 5.84 3.50 -5.63
CA LEU A 61 5.99 2.06 -5.73
C LEU A 61 7.32 1.68 -6.38
N THR A 62 7.69 2.33 -7.50
CA THR A 62 8.98 2.10 -8.17
C THR A 62 10.14 2.33 -7.21
N SER A 63 10.17 3.46 -6.49
CA SER A 63 11.22 3.78 -5.51
C SER A 63 11.32 2.74 -4.39
N ILE A 64 10.18 2.25 -3.88
CA ILE A 64 10.16 1.21 -2.84
C ILE A 64 10.73 -0.11 -3.40
N LEU A 65 10.28 -0.52 -4.58
CA LEU A 65 10.77 -1.75 -5.22
C LEU A 65 12.27 -1.67 -5.55
N ASP A 66 12.79 -0.50 -5.94
CA ASP A 66 14.22 -0.29 -6.19
C ASP A 66 15.04 -0.45 -4.91
N ARG A 67 14.58 0.10 -3.78
CA ARG A 67 15.23 -0.07 -2.48
C ARG A 67 15.23 -1.53 -2.03
N LEU A 68 14.11 -2.22 -2.16
CA LEU A 68 14.01 -3.64 -1.81
C LEU A 68 14.94 -4.51 -2.68
N ALA A 69 15.03 -4.22 -3.97
CA ALA A 69 15.93 -4.92 -4.90
C ALA A 69 17.41 -4.67 -4.55
N ARG A 70 17.82 -3.41 -4.32
CA ARG A 70 19.19 -3.06 -3.89
C ARG A 70 19.59 -3.73 -2.57
N ARG A 71 18.65 -3.99 -1.68
CA ARG A 71 18.85 -4.72 -0.43
C ARG A 71 18.87 -6.24 -0.61
N GLY A 72 18.66 -6.74 -1.82
CA GLY A 72 18.58 -8.16 -2.14
C GLY A 72 17.39 -8.86 -1.49
N LEU A 73 16.28 -8.15 -1.26
CA LEU A 73 15.07 -8.71 -0.65
C LEU A 73 14.06 -9.18 -1.70
N ILE A 74 14.11 -8.61 -2.90
CA ILE A 74 13.29 -9.00 -4.04
C ILE A 74 14.14 -9.08 -5.30
N THR A 75 13.64 -9.82 -6.29
CA THR A 75 14.09 -9.79 -7.69
C THR A 75 12.94 -9.30 -8.56
N ARG A 76 13.29 -8.73 -9.72
CA ARG A 76 12.35 -8.38 -10.79
C ARG A 76 12.72 -9.17 -12.02
N ALA A 77 11.77 -9.86 -12.59
CA ALA A 77 11.93 -10.56 -13.87
C ALA A 77 10.85 -10.08 -14.83
N VAL A 78 11.16 -10.14 -16.12
CA VAL A 78 10.15 -9.94 -17.16
C VAL A 78 9.13 -11.07 -17.05
N GLY A 79 7.83 -10.75 -17.15
CA GLY A 79 6.77 -11.74 -17.09
C GLY A 79 6.85 -12.72 -18.24
N GLU A 80 6.66 -14.00 -17.95
CA GLU A 80 6.74 -15.09 -18.95
C GLU A 80 5.60 -14.99 -19.97
N THR A 81 4.42 -14.61 -19.53
CA THR A 81 3.20 -14.46 -20.36
C THR A 81 3.06 -13.10 -21.03
N ASP A 82 3.59 -12.04 -20.41
CA ASP A 82 3.58 -10.69 -20.97
C ASP A 82 4.90 -9.99 -20.67
N ARG A 83 5.72 -9.87 -21.71
CA ARG A 83 7.06 -9.22 -21.67
C ARG A 83 7.01 -7.72 -21.34
N ARG A 84 5.83 -7.10 -21.30
CA ARG A 84 5.62 -5.70 -20.89
C ARG A 84 5.42 -5.54 -19.39
N THR A 85 5.27 -6.66 -18.67
CA THR A 85 5.06 -6.67 -17.22
C THR A 85 6.28 -7.20 -16.49
N PHE A 86 6.57 -6.58 -15.35
CA PHE A 86 7.59 -7.10 -14.42
C PHE A 86 6.91 -7.86 -13.29
N VAL A 87 7.41 -9.05 -13.02
CA VAL A 87 7.02 -9.88 -11.87
C VAL A 87 8.04 -9.66 -10.75
N VAL A 88 7.55 -9.31 -9.60
CA VAL A 88 8.34 -9.14 -8.38
C VAL A 88 8.28 -10.43 -7.59
N ARG A 89 9.44 -10.98 -7.25
CA ARG A 89 9.59 -12.22 -6.47
C ARG A 89 10.44 -11.93 -5.22
N PRO A 90 10.05 -12.38 -4.02
CA PRO A 90 10.93 -12.29 -2.87
C PRO A 90 12.10 -13.27 -3.02
N THR A 91 13.30 -12.83 -2.64
CA THR A 91 14.47 -13.75 -2.49
C THR A 91 14.30 -14.60 -1.22
N ALA A 92 15.13 -15.62 -1.01
CA ALA A 92 15.13 -16.41 0.23
C ALA A 92 15.30 -15.51 1.49
N LYS A 93 16.15 -14.47 1.39
CA LYS A 93 16.33 -13.46 2.45
C LYS A 93 15.05 -12.62 2.61
N GLY A 94 14.43 -12.19 1.51
CA GLY A 94 13.18 -11.46 1.49
C GLY A 94 12.02 -12.27 2.07
N GLN A 95 11.90 -13.55 1.72
CA GLN A 95 10.88 -14.45 2.28
C GLN A 95 10.99 -14.60 3.79
N LYS A 96 12.20 -14.86 4.31
CA LYS A 96 12.43 -14.95 5.76
C LYS A 96 11.98 -13.68 6.48
N LEU A 97 12.30 -12.51 5.93
CA LEU A 97 11.90 -11.22 6.48
C LEU A 97 10.39 -10.98 6.34
N ALA A 98 9.82 -11.28 5.19
CA ALA A 98 8.40 -11.16 4.91
C ALA A 98 7.54 -12.00 5.88
N HIS A 99 7.94 -13.26 6.13
CA HIS A 99 7.26 -14.13 7.11
C HIS A 99 7.35 -13.62 8.55
N ARG A 100 8.46 -12.98 8.94
CA ARG A 100 8.55 -12.34 10.26
C ARG A 100 7.58 -11.16 10.39
N ILE A 101 7.58 -10.26 9.40
CA ILE A 101 6.65 -9.12 9.35
C ILE A 101 5.21 -9.62 9.40
N GLN A 102 4.87 -10.63 8.59
CA GLN A 102 3.54 -11.21 8.54
C GLN A 102 3.11 -11.79 9.90
N ARG A 103 4.00 -12.49 10.61
CA ARG A 103 3.72 -13.00 11.96
C ARG A 103 3.38 -11.88 12.94
N HIS A 104 4.13 -10.77 12.92
CA HIS A 104 3.88 -9.62 13.79
C HIS A 104 2.55 -8.93 13.46
N LEU A 105 2.27 -8.69 12.19
CA LEU A 105 0.99 -8.11 11.75
C LEU A 105 -0.19 -9.02 12.11
N SER A 106 -0.06 -10.33 11.89
CA SER A 106 -1.10 -11.30 12.25
C SER A 106 -1.31 -11.40 13.77
N ALA A 107 -0.26 -11.24 14.58
CA ALA A 107 -0.39 -11.20 16.02
C ALA A 107 -1.14 -9.94 16.49
N LEU A 108 -0.80 -8.78 15.89
CA LEU A 108 -1.51 -7.52 16.15
C LEU A 108 -2.99 -7.63 15.75
N GLU A 109 -3.28 -8.18 14.59
CA GLU A 109 -4.65 -8.38 14.09
C GLU A 109 -5.45 -9.30 15.01
N ARG A 110 -4.89 -10.45 15.40
CA ARG A 110 -5.54 -11.36 16.36
C ARG A 110 -5.86 -10.68 17.68
N ALA A 111 -4.95 -9.88 18.23
CA ALA A 111 -5.18 -9.14 19.47
C ALA A 111 -6.34 -8.13 19.34
N VAL A 112 -6.51 -7.51 18.17
CA VAL A 112 -7.67 -6.65 17.89
C VAL A 112 -8.94 -7.46 17.77
N ILE A 113 -8.93 -8.54 16.96
CA ILE A 113 -10.11 -9.41 16.72
C ILE A 113 -10.67 -9.98 18.02
N GLN A 114 -9.83 -10.29 19.00
CA GLN A 114 -10.27 -10.77 20.32
C GLN A 114 -11.01 -9.72 21.17
N ARG A 115 -10.96 -8.43 20.79
CA ARG A 115 -11.54 -7.30 21.53
C ARG A 115 -12.72 -6.65 20.86
N VAL A 116 -13.06 -7.07 19.65
CA VAL A 116 -14.16 -6.50 18.86
C VAL A 116 -15.07 -7.60 18.33
N SER A 117 -16.33 -7.27 18.06
CA SER A 117 -17.26 -8.22 17.48
C SER A 117 -17.06 -8.41 15.97
N ALA A 118 -17.57 -9.50 15.41
CA ALA A 118 -17.60 -9.72 13.97
C ALA A 118 -18.39 -8.61 13.23
N ALA A 119 -19.42 -8.05 13.87
CA ALA A 119 -20.19 -6.94 13.33
C ALA A 119 -19.34 -5.66 13.23
N ASP A 120 -18.50 -5.37 14.23
CA ASP A 120 -17.58 -4.23 14.22
C ASP A 120 -16.55 -4.37 13.11
N ILE A 121 -15.98 -5.56 12.91
CA ILE A 121 -15.03 -5.84 11.82
C ILE A 121 -15.69 -5.62 10.46
N LYS A 122 -16.92 -6.11 10.27
CA LYS A 122 -17.69 -5.91 9.03
C LYS A 122 -18.00 -4.42 8.81
N GLY A 123 -18.39 -3.71 9.86
CA GLY A 123 -18.65 -2.28 9.86
C GLY A 123 -17.39 -1.49 9.48
N PHE A 124 -16.26 -1.79 10.13
CA PHE A 124 -14.96 -1.17 9.84
C PHE A 124 -14.55 -1.36 8.39
N LYS A 125 -14.60 -2.60 7.86
CA LYS A 125 -14.26 -2.88 6.46
C LYS A 125 -15.11 -2.05 5.50
N ARG A 126 -16.41 -1.94 5.74
CA ARG A 126 -17.32 -1.12 4.93
C ARG A 126 -16.93 0.36 4.96
N VAL A 127 -16.64 0.90 6.14
CA VAL A 127 -16.24 2.30 6.30
C VAL A 127 -14.93 2.60 5.58
N VAL A 128 -13.92 1.72 5.70
CA VAL A 128 -12.61 1.88 5.03
C VAL A 128 -12.78 1.85 3.51
N VAL A 129 -13.50 0.88 2.97
CA VAL A 129 -13.75 0.78 1.52
C VAL A 129 -14.48 2.02 0.99
N THR A 130 -15.49 2.51 1.72
CA THR A 130 -16.22 3.73 1.33
C THR A 130 -15.30 4.94 1.36
N LEU A 131 -14.43 5.05 2.38
CA LEU A 131 -13.46 6.16 2.49
C LEU A 131 -12.46 6.15 1.33
N GLU A 132 -11.97 4.98 0.94
CA GLU A 132 -11.07 4.81 -0.22
C GLU A 132 -11.75 5.23 -1.53
N GLN A 133 -12.98 4.79 -1.75
CA GLN A 133 -13.77 5.13 -2.94
C GLN A 133 -14.00 6.65 -3.05
N GLU A 134 -14.42 7.29 -1.96
CA GLU A 134 -14.64 8.73 -1.91
C GLU A 134 -13.34 9.52 -2.15
N ALA A 135 -12.23 9.08 -1.54
CA ALA A 135 -10.93 9.71 -1.75
C ALA A 135 -10.47 9.57 -3.21
N HIS A 136 -10.64 8.39 -3.81
CA HIS A 136 -10.28 8.12 -5.21
C HIS A 136 -11.09 9.00 -6.19
N GLN A 137 -12.41 9.08 -6.02
CA GLN A 137 -13.28 9.92 -6.86
C GLN A 137 -12.89 11.39 -6.80
N ARG A 138 -12.58 11.90 -5.60
CA ARG A 138 -12.16 13.30 -5.41
C ARG A 138 -10.80 13.60 -6.00
N CYS A 139 -9.89 12.64 -6.04
CA CYS A 139 -8.61 12.78 -6.73
C CYS A 139 -8.81 12.88 -8.26
N GLY A 140 -9.66 12.04 -8.85
CA GLY A 140 -9.97 12.04 -10.28
C GLY A 140 -10.66 13.33 -10.74
N SER A 141 -11.63 13.84 -9.96
CA SER A 141 -12.38 15.06 -10.28
C SER A 141 -11.52 16.34 -10.21
N LYS A 142 -10.55 16.41 -9.32
CA LYS A 142 -9.58 17.53 -9.26
C LYS A 142 -8.64 17.55 -10.45
N GLY A 143 -8.14 16.39 -10.90
CA GLY A 143 -7.33 16.26 -12.11
C GLY A 143 -8.09 16.71 -13.36
N ALA A 144 -9.34 16.30 -13.52
CA ALA A 144 -10.19 16.69 -14.63
C ALA A 144 -10.53 18.21 -14.65
N ARG A 145 -10.70 18.82 -13.46
CA ARG A 145 -10.90 20.29 -13.35
C ARG A 145 -9.62 21.07 -13.72
N ALA A 146 -8.46 20.61 -13.27
CA ALA A 146 -7.18 21.26 -13.59
C ALA A 146 -6.89 21.22 -15.10
N ILE A 147 -7.16 20.12 -15.76
CA ILE A 147 -6.99 19.98 -17.22
C ILE A 147 -7.98 20.88 -17.99
N ARG A 148 -9.23 21.00 -17.54
CA ARG A 148 -10.23 21.89 -18.14
C ARG A 148 -9.90 23.38 -17.96
N SER A 149 -9.35 23.76 -16.81
CA SER A 149 -8.95 25.15 -16.56
C SER A 149 -7.72 25.54 -17.38
N ALA A 150 -6.74 24.65 -17.53
CA ALA A 150 -5.56 24.86 -18.37
C ALA A 150 -5.92 25.00 -19.86
N ARG A 151 -6.84 24.16 -20.39
CA ARG A 151 -7.35 24.29 -21.75
C ARG A 151 -8.05 25.63 -22.00
N ARG A 152 -8.93 26.06 -21.08
CA ARG A 152 -9.65 27.34 -21.20
C ARG A 152 -8.73 28.57 -21.15
N GLN A 153 -7.58 28.46 -20.50
CA GLN A 153 -6.57 29.53 -20.50
C GLN A 153 -5.76 29.58 -21.80
N HIS A 154 -5.51 28.43 -22.42
CA HIS A 154 -4.83 28.37 -23.72
C HIS A 154 -5.69 28.94 -24.86
N ASP A 155 -7.00 28.60 -24.88
CA ASP A 155 -7.98 29.08 -25.86
C ASP A 155 -8.31 30.59 -25.74
N LYS A 156 -7.94 31.24 -24.62
CA LYS A 156 -8.12 32.69 -24.44
C LYS A 156 -6.89 33.51 -24.83
N ASN A 157 -5.73 32.87 -25.01
CA ASN A 157 -4.47 33.49 -25.39
C ASN A 157 -4.06 33.22 -26.85
N SER A 158 -4.92 32.55 -27.62
CA SER A 158 -4.81 32.39 -29.08
C SER A 158 -5.87 33.19 -29.80
#